data_55f4fe0563d6ec029e5fab0602ceaa1a
#
_entry.id   55f4fe0563d6ec029e5fab0602ceaa1a
#
_cell.length_a   1.000
_cell.length_b   1.000
_cell.length_c   1.000
_cell.angle_alpha   90.00
_cell.angle_beta   90.00
_cell.angle_gamma   90.00
#
_symmetry.space_group_name_H-M   'P 1'
#
loop_
_entity.id
_entity.type
_entity.pdbx_description
1 polymer ?
#
loop_
_entity_poly.entity_id
_entity_poly.type
_entity_poly.pdbx_seq_one_letter_code
_entity_poly.pdbx_strand_id
1 'polypeptide(L)'
;NLPLRPWVPQWLGIVTMFVVMFPIIMLNGTYTGSMLEVSSTLGILSEDITMGYYAAAAGMAVAYPIIPKIRAIATPKTMLLTDLILQIFLSYICAQVGNMDITIICSFFIGFLKAFIMLEFIIQVRPFFSPKNVRSEFYAYFYPIVFSGGQISMALTAQLAYYYQWQYMYYFTILLMLIAIIFILLFFRYAKRPMRIPYKEIDGRSMFIIAAALLFSIYIFTYGKTLDWFSSPKILIYTIAIPILIYLFVHRQRTQEKPYISLKPLHHHKSIIGYTFMVLVMFFSASSSLITNYLNSIIRVDSVHANSLSLMLIPGFIVGAIICFWWFRWQRWRFRYLISGGMFCYVIYLVILYFGITPYSTYEMLYFPVFLRGLGMMTLFIAFGVYVVEDLDPKLMLSNAFFLISLRSVLAPAISASFFSNLLYYLQIKGMNTLSEHMTLTNPLASSRYAQAMNSALAQGHGYDEASQLAANNFYSTLQQQSLLLGIKIVIGYL
;
A
#
# COMPACT_ATOMS: atom_id res chain seq x y z
N ASN A 1 -9.91 -11.09 28.49
CA ASN A 1 -8.67 -11.59 29.10
C ASN A 1 -7.88 -12.34 28.02
N LEU A 2 -6.61 -12.00 27.87
CA LEU A 2 -5.68 -12.71 27.01
C LEU A 2 -5.58 -14.19 27.45
N PRO A 3 -5.46 -15.14 26.52
CA PRO A 3 -5.30 -16.57 26.84
C PRO A 3 -3.87 -16.88 27.31
N LEU A 4 -3.46 -16.23 28.41
CA LEU A 4 -2.13 -16.35 28.98
C LEU A 4 -2.04 -17.51 29.98
N ARG A 5 -0.83 -17.99 30.22
CA ARG A 5 -0.55 -18.90 31.32
C ARG A 5 -0.69 -18.16 32.67
N PRO A 6 -1.03 -18.85 33.77
CA PRO A 6 -1.34 -18.19 35.05
C PRO A 6 -0.22 -17.34 35.66
N TRP A 7 1.03 -17.66 35.33
CA TRP A 7 2.22 -16.94 35.83
C TRP A 7 2.59 -15.71 35.00
N VAL A 8 1.96 -15.51 33.81
CA VAL A 8 2.30 -14.42 32.90
C VAL A 8 1.48 -13.18 33.24
N PRO A 9 2.11 -12.05 33.55
CA PRO A 9 1.41 -10.81 33.79
C PRO A 9 0.78 -10.27 32.51
N GLN A 10 -0.31 -9.54 32.61
CA GLN A 10 -1.07 -9.04 31.45
C GLN A 10 -0.23 -8.13 30.53
N TRP A 11 0.65 -7.31 31.09
CA TRP A 11 1.52 -6.44 30.28
C TRP A 11 2.46 -7.24 29.37
N LEU A 12 3.00 -8.38 29.85
CA LEU A 12 3.86 -9.24 29.04
C LEU A 12 3.07 -9.92 27.90
N GLY A 13 1.78 -10.20 28.15
CA GLY A 13 0.88 -10.67 27.10
C GLY A 13 0.66 -9.63 26.00
N ILE A 14 0.53 -8.35 26.35
CA ILE A 14 0.42 -7.26 25.40
C ILE A 14 1.71 -7.12 24.58
N VAL A 15 2.87 -7.13 25.26
CA VAL A 15 4.17 -7.11 24.57
C VAL A 15 4.30 -8.27 23.58
N THR A 16 3.87 -9.48 23.99
CA THR A 16 3.86 -10.65 23.09
C THR A 16 3.01 -10.39 21.85
N MET A 17 1.83 -9.78 21.99
CA MET A 17 0.98 -9.44 20.86
C MET A 17 1.64 -8.43 19.92
N PHE A 18 2.39 -7.46 20.45
CA PHE A 18 3.18 -6.53 19.63
C PHE A 18 4.35 -7.22 18.93
N VAL A 19 5.04 -8.13 19.60
CA VAL A 19 6.12 -8.94 19.01
C VAL A 19 5.60 -9.80 17.85
N VAL A 20 4.38 -10.33 17.97
CA VAL A 20 3.70 -11.05 16.87
C VAL A 20 3.28 -10.10 15.76
N MET A 21 2.76 -8.92 16.11
CA MET A 21 2.20 -7.98 15.15
C MET A 21 3.28 -7.35 14.25
N PHE A 22 4.46 -7.06 14.78
CA PHE A 22 5.51 -6.35 14.06
C PHE A 22 5.96 -7.07 12.77
N PRO A 23 6.36 -8.37 12.79
CA PRO A 23 6.68 -9.08 11.55
C PRO A 23 5.49 -9.20 10.60
N ILE A 24 4.26 -9.26 11.13
CA ILE A 24 3.05 -9.35 10.33
C ILE A 24 2.77 -8.04 9.58
N ILE A 25 3.03 -6.89 10.19
CA ILE A 25 2.95 -5.61 9.49
C ILE A 25 3.98 -5.57 8.35
N MET A 26 5.21 -6.02 8.59
CA MET A 26 6.28 -6.06 7.59
C MET A 26 5.96 -6.99 6.41
N LEU A 27 5.24 -8.07 6.65
CA LEU A 27 5.07 -9.16 5.70
C LEU A 27 4.05 -8.81 4.59
N ASN A 28 4.49 -8.82 3.33
CA ASN A 28 3.63 -8.57 2.17
C ASN A 28 3.90 -9.48 0.96
N GLY A 29 4.83 -10.44 1.08
CA GLY A 29 5.23 -11.30 -0.04
C GLY A 29 6.15 -10.61 -1.06
N THR A 30 5.88 -9.37 -1.45
CA THR A 30 6.78 -8.48 -2.19
C THR A 30 6.91 -7.15 -1.45
N TYR A 31 8.05 -6.48 -1.64
CA TYR A 31 8.37 -5.25 -0.91
C TYR A 31 8.63 -4.10 -1.87
N THR A 32 7.79 -3.08 -1.82
CA THR A 32 7.85 -1.94 -2.73
C THR A 32 9.04 -1.01 -2.48
N GLY A 33 9.62 -1.04 -1.29
CA GLY A 33 10.81 -0.25 -0.95
C GLY A 33 12.09 -0.71 -1.65
N SER A 34 12.13 -1.93 -2.16
CA SER A 34 13.29 -2.56 -2.82
C SER A 34 13.05 -2.87 -4.29
N MET A 35 12.11 -2.16 -4.94
CA MET A 35 11.75 -2.42 -6.34
C MET A 35 12.95 -2.41 -7.28
N LEU A 36 13.82 -1.41 -7.15
CA LEU A 36 14.96 -1.24 -8.06
C LEU A 36 15.97 -2.38 -7.90
N GLU A 37 16.28 -2.75 -6.67
CA GLU A 37 17.26 -3.80 -6.34
C GLU A 37 16.77 -5.17 -6.81
N VAL A 38 15.51 -5.48 -6.56
CA VAL A 38 14.90 -6.77 -6.94
C VAL A 38 14.73 -6.85 -8.46
N SER A 39 14.19 -5.81 -9.10
CA SER A 39 13.95 -5.80 -10.54
C SER A 39 15.26 -5.86 -11.34
N SER A 40 16.29 -5.14 -10.90
CA SER A 40 17.61 -5.19 -11.56
C SER A 40 18.33 -6.53 -11.39
N THR A 41 18.20 -7.16 -10.22
CA THR A 41 18.85 -8.45 -9.93
C THR A 41 18.16 -9.62 -10.65
N LEU A 42 16.85 -9.64 -10.70
CA LEU A 42 16.06 -10.72 -11.29
C LEU A 42 15.71 -10.48 -12.77
N GLY A 43 15.94 -9.28 -13.30
CA GLY A 43 15.55 -8.91 -14.66
C GLY A 43 14.03 -8.89 -14.87
N ILE A 44 13.25 -8.57 -13.84
CA ILE A 44 11.80 -8.53 -13.84
C ILE A 44 11.28 -7.09 -13.93
N LEU A 45 9.99 -6.94 -14.22
CA LEU A 45 9.33 -5.66 -14.24
C LEU A 45 8.99 -5.17 -12.82
N SER A 46 9.01 -3.86 -12.60
CA SER A 46 8.52 -3.25 -11.35
C SER A 46 7.02 -3.54 -11.10
N GLU A 47 6.27 -3.73 -12.17
CA GLU A 47 4.88 -4.12 -12.18
C GLU A 47 4.65 -5.49 -11.51
N ASP A 48 5.59 -6.43 -11.66
CA ASP A 48 5.50 -7.75 -11.03
C ASP A 48 5.55 -7.63 -9.49
N ILE A 49 6.43 -6.76 -8.98
CA ILE A 49 6.55 -6.50 -7.53
C ILE A 49 5.28 -5.81 -7.02
N THR A 50 4.77 -4.84 -7.77
CA THR A 50 3.54 -4.12 -7.45
C THR A 50 2.32 -5.05 -7.46
N MET A 51 2.24 -5.96 -8.44
CA MET A 51 1.19 -6.98 -8.51
C MET A 51 1.20 -7.89 -7.28
N GLY A 52 2.38 -8.36 -6.85
CA GLY A 52 2.51 -9.15 -5.62
C GLY A 52 2.05 -8.39 -4.38
N TYR A 53 2.39 -7.12 -4.26
CA TYR A 53 1.95 -6.28 -3.15
C TYR A 53 0.42 -6.13 -3.09
N TYR A 54 -0.23 -5.86 -4.23
CA TYR A 54 -1.69 -5.78 -4.29
C TYR A 54 -2.36 -7.15 -4.15
N ALA A 55 -1.74 -8.22 -4.63
CA ALA A 55 -2.24 -9.59 -4.42
C ALA A 55 -2.30 -9.94 -2.93
N ALA A 56 -1.32 -9.53 -2.12
CA ALA A 56 -1.36 -9.69 -0.67
C ALA A 56 -2.53 -8.92 -0.05
N ALA A 57 -2.79 -7.68 -0.49
CA ALA A 57 -3.95 -6.91 -0.01
C ALA A 57 -5.29 -7.58 -0.41
N ALA A 58 -5.38 -8.13 -1.62
CA ALA A 58 -6.56 -8.88 -2.07
C ALA A 58 -6.78 -10.15 -1.24
N GLY A 59 -5.71 -10.91 -0.95
CA GLY A 59 -5.76 -12.07 -0.06
C GLY A 59 -6.28 -11.70 1.33
N MET A 60 -5.79 -10.60 1.90
CA MET A 60 -6.27 -10.09 3.18
C MET A 60 -7.76 -9.74 3.14
N ALA A 61 -8.24 -9.06 2.10
CA ALA A 61 -9.66 -8.73 1.95
C ALA A 61 -10.54 -9.98 1.92
N VAL A 62 -10.15 -10.97 1.11
CA VAL A 62 -10.89 -12.23 0.94
C VAL A 62 -10.92 -13.06 2.23
N ALA A 63 -9.92 -12.95 3.11
CA ALA A 63 -9.88 -13.71 4.35
C ALA A 63 -10.89 -13.24 5.41
N TYR A 64 -11.18 -11.94 5.48
CA TYR A 64 -11.96 -11.36 6.59
C TYR A 64 -13.31 -12.03 6.86
N PRO A 65 -14.14 -12.36 5.86
CA PRO A 65 -15.44 -12.99 6.11
C PRO A 65 -15.37 -14.40 6.68
N ILE A 66 -14.25 -15.11 6.46
CA ILE A 66 -14.09 -16.51 6.90
C ILE A 66 -13.51 -16.62 8.32
N ILE A 67 -12.85 -15.58 8.83
CA ILE A 67 -12.13 -15.60 10.10
C ILE A 67 -13.02 -16.06 11.27
N PRO A 68 -14.29 -15.62 11.44
CA PRO A 68 -15.13 -16.07 12.55
C PRO A 68 -15.36 -17.57 12.53
N LYS A 69 -15.49 -18.16 11.36
CA LYS A 69 -15.73 -19.61 11.20
C LYS A 69 -14.49 -20.40 11.63
N ILE A 70 -13.32 -19.97 11.24
CA ILE A 70 -12.05 -20.59 11.64
C ILE A 70 -11.78 -20.38 13.14
N ARG A 71 -12.05 -19.18 13.68
CA ARG A 71 -11.96 -18.90 15.12
C ARG A 71 -12.87 -19.79 15.97
N ALA A 72 -13.98 -20.23 15.45
CA ALA A 72 -14.88 -21.15 16.16
C ALA A 72 -14.31 -22.57 16.27
N ILE A 73 -13.45 -22.96 15.32
CA ILE A 73 -12.85 -24.30 15.26
C ILE A 73 -11.50 -24.36 16.01
N ALA A 74 -10.66 -23.33 15.82
CA ALA A 74 -9.30 -23.30 16.33
C ALA A 74 -9.16 -22.44 17.59
N THR A 75 -8.27 -22.83 18.50
CA THR A 75 -7.90 -21.97 19.64
C THR A 75 -7.03 -20.81 19.16
N PRO A 76 -7.00 -19.65 19.86
CA PRO A 76 -6.15 -18.53 19.46
C PRO A 76 -4.67 -18.93 19.32
N LYS A 77 -4.15 -19.71 20.25
CA LYS A 77 -2.76 -20.20 20.21
C LYS A 77 -2.50 -21.06 18.97
N THR A 78 -3.36 -22.04 18.70
CA THR A 78 -3.20 -22.92 17.53
C THR A 78 -3.27 -22.12 16.23
N MET A 79 -4.23 -21.19 16.13
CA MET A 79 -4.39 -20.36 14.95
C MET A 79 -3.16 -19.48 14.69
N LEU A 80 -2.65 -18.80 15.71
CA LEU A 80 -1.46 -17.96 15.60
C LEU A 80 -0.21 -18.77 15.21
N LEU A 81 0.00 -19.94 15.83
CA LEU A 81 1.16 -20.79 15.52
C LEU A 81 1.09 -21.36 14.12
N THR A 82 -0.05 -21.92 13.71
CA THR A 82 -0.24 -22.48 12.37
C THR A 82 -0.04 -21.41 11.31
N ASP A 83 -0.59 -20.23 11.53
CA ASP A 83 -0.49 -19.10 10.64
C ASP A 83 0.98 -18.66 10.48
N LEU A 84 1.70 -18.41 11.56
CA LEU A 84 3.12 -18.02 11.52
C LEU A 84 4.00 -19.08 10.82
N ILE A 85 3.77 -20.37 11.08
CA ILE A 85 4.53 -21.44 10.43
C ILE A 85 4.28 -21.44 8.92
N LEU A 86 3.03 -21.31 8.49
CA LEU A 86 2.69 -21.25 7.06
C LEU A 86 3.29 -19.99 6.41
N GLN A 87 3.27 -18.86 7.09
CA GLN A 87 3.86 -17.61 6.57
C GLN A 87 5.38 -17.69 6.47
N ILE A 88 6.06 -18.35 7.41
CA ILE A 88 7.51 -18.62 7.30
C ILE A 88 7.79 -19.46 6.06
N PHE A 89 7.02 -20.51 5.84
CA PHE A 89 7.19 -21.38 4.66
C PHE A 89 6.97 -20.62 3.36
N LEU A 90 5.91 -19.83 3.25
CA LEU A 90 5.62 -19.01 2.06
C LEU A 90 6.69 -17.93 1.85
N SER A 91 7.16 -17.29 2.90
CA SER A 91 8.24 -16.29 2.82
C SER A 91 9.55 -16.90 2.36
N TYR A 92 9.85 -18.12 2.81
CA TYR A 92 11.03 -18.86 2.36
C TYR A 92 10.95 -19.21 0.88
N ILE A 93 9.77 -19.64 0.38
CA ILE A 93 9.56 -19.84 -1.06
C ILE A 93 9.81 -18.55 -1.83
N CYS A 94 9.24 -17.42 -1.39
CA CYS A 94 9.48 -16.12 -2.03
C CYS A 94 10.96 -15.73 -2.07
N ALA A 95 11.74 -16.09 -1.05
CA ALA A 95 13.17 -15.80 -1.01
C ALA A 95 13.99 -16.66 -1.97
N GLN A 96 13.56 -17.89 -2.24
CA GLN A 96 14.32 -18.86 -3.06
C GLN A 96 13.93 -18.86 -4.52
N VAL A 97 12.66 -18.53 -4.83
CA VAL A 97 12.11 -18.64 -6.18
C VAL A 97 12.25 -17.32 -6.92
N GLY A 98 12.99 -17.31 -8.03
CA GLY A 98 13.10 -16.15 -8.92
C GLY A 98 11.89 -15.97 -9.86
N ASN A 99 10.91 -16.87 -9.83
CA ASN A 99 9.71 -16.79 -10.67
C ASN A 99 8.64 -15.94 -9.98
N MET A 100 8.30 -14.82 -10.60
CA MET A 100 7.34 -13.86 -10.03
C MET A 100 5.90 -14.37 -10.00
N ASP A 101 5.49 -15.25 -10.89
CA ASP A 101 4.14 -15.83 -10.84
C ASP A 101 3.92 -16.61 -9.54
N ILE A 102 4.92 -17.40 -9.13
CA ILE A 102 4.89 -18.12 -7.85
C ILE A 102 4.90 -17.15 -6.69
N THR A 103 5.73 -16.12 -6.75
CA THR A 103 5.80 -15.08 -5.72
C THR A 103 4.49 -14.32 -5.58
N ILE A 104 3.78 -14.01 -6.66
CA ILE A 104 2.46 -13.36 -6.65
C ILE A 104 1.42 -14.27 -5.97
N ILE A 105 1.41 -15.56 -6.30
CA ILE A 105 0.51 -16.54 -5.67
C ILE A 105 0.83 -16.66 -4.17
N CYS A 106 2.09 -16.78 -3.80
CA CYS A 106 2.52 -16.82 -2.40
C CYS A 106 2.13 -15.53 -1.66
N SER A 107 2.26 -14.37 -2.30
CA SER A 107 1.87 -13.07 -1.75
C SER A 107 0.38 -13.02 -1.43
N PHE A 108 -0.47 -13.55 -2.31
CA PHE A 108 -1.91 -13.66 -2.05
C PHE A 108 -2.19 -14.48 -0.78
N PHE A 109 -1.56 -15.65 -0.63
CA PHE A 109 -1.75 -16.48 0.55
C PHE A 109 -1.13 -15.88 1.82
N ILE A 110 0.00 -15.17 1.70
CA ILE A 110 0.59 -14.40 2.81
C ILE A 110 -0.40 -13.36 3.30
N GLY A 111 -1.00 -12.59 2.40
CA GLY A 111 -2.03 -11.62 2.75
C GLY A 111 -3.28 -12.25 3.37
N PHE A 112 -3.72 -13.39 2.83
CA PHE A 112 -4.83 -14.17 3.36
C PHE A 112 -4.60 -14.59 4.82
N LEU A 113 -3.45 -15.14 5.12
CA LEU A 113 -3.05 -15.53 6.48
C LEU A 113 -2.86 -14.31 7.40
N LYS A 114 -2.25 -13.25 6.90
CA LYS A 114 -2.05 -12.00 7.65
C LYS A 114 -3.34 -11.46 8.29
N ALA A 115 -4.48 -11.60 7.63
CA ALA A 115 -5.76 -11.14 8.13
C ALA A 115 -6.18 -11.82 9.45
N PHE A 116 -5.84 -13.09 9.63
CA PHE A 116 -6.18 -13.84 10.86
C PHE A 116 -5.43 -13.29 12.07
N ILE A 117 -4.12 -13.07 11.94
CA ILE A 117 -3.31 -12.51 13.02
C ILE A 117 -3.72 -11.07 13.31
N MET A 118 -3.96 -10.26 12.28
CA MET A 118 -4.42 -8.87 12.43
C MET A 118 -5.73 -8.78 13.20
N LEU A 119 -6.71 -9.60 12.87
CA LEU A 119 -7.99 -9.59 13.58
C LEU A 119 -7.85 -10.13 15.01
N GLU A 120 -7.04 -11.17 15.22
CA GLU A 120 -6.78 -11.70 16.56
C GLU A 120 -6.10 -10.65 17.44
N PHE A 121 -5.12 -9.91 16.90
CA PHE A 121 -4.50 -8.77 17.56
C PHE A 121 -5.55 -7.73 17.96
N ILE A 122 -6.39 -7.30 17.02
CA ILE A 122 -7.44 -6.31 17.27
C ILE A 122 -8.35 -6.75 18.43
N ILE A 123 -8.80 -8.00 18.41
CA ILE A 123 -9.73 -8.52 19.42
C ILE A 123 -9.09 -8.60 20.79
N GLN A 124 -7.82 -9.00 20.86
CA GLN A 124 -7.13 -9.20 22.13
C GLN A 124 -6.60 -7.90 22.73
N VAL A 125 -6.15 -6.95 21.91
CA VAL A 125 -5.51 -5.71 22.37
C VAL A 125 -6.52 -4.57 22.57
N ARG A 126 -7.65 -4.58 21.86
CA ARG A 126 -8.69 -3.56 21.95
C ARG A 126 -9.12 -3.21 23.38
N PRO A 127 -9.35 -4.14 24.31
CA PRO A 127 -9.75 -3.81 25.69
C PRO A 127 -8.72 -2.97 26.47
N PHE A 128 -7.44 -3.04 26.07
CA PHE A 128 -6.38 -2.25 26.71
C PHE A 128 -6.31 -0.83 26.16
N PHE A 129 -6.48 -0.65 24.86
CA PHE A 129 -6.47 0.67 24.22
C PHE A 129 -7.75 1.45 24.46
N SER A 130 -8.87 0.78 24.59
CA SER A 130 -10.17 1.39 24.84
C SER A 130 -10.97 0.59 25.87
N PRO A 131 -10.71 0.78 27.18
CA PRO A 131 -11.44 0.11 28.25
C PRO A 131 -12.95 0.35 28.19
N LYS A 132 -13.37 1.52 27.71
CA LYS A 132 -14.78 1.91 27.53
C LYS A 132 -15.37 1.42 26.20
N ASN A 133 -14.62 0.64 25.44
CA ASN A 133 -15.03 0.09 24.13
C ASN A 133 -15.41 1.16 23.09
N VAL A 134 -14.82 2.35 23.16
CA VAL A 134 -15.05 3.43 22.21
C VAL A 134 -14.19 3.23 20.97
N ARG A 135 -14.82 3.12 19.79
CA ARG A 135 -14.14 2.80 18.52
C ARG A 135 -13.15 3.87 18.09
N SER A 136 -13.48 5.15 18.26
CA SER A 136 -12.62 6.26 17.89
C SER A 136 -11.31 6.29 18.69
N GLU A 137 -11.36 5.96 19.99
CA GLU A 137 -10.15 5.82 20.82
C GLU A 137 -9.27 4.67 20.32
N PHE A 138 -9.87 3.52 20.05
CA PHE A 138 -9.14 2.36 19.54
C PHE A 138 -8.46 2.66 18.19
N TYR A 139 -9.16 3.29 17.24
CA TYR A 139 -8.59 3.63 15.93
C TYR A 139 -7.48 4.67 16.03
N ALA A 140 -7.59 5.63 16.96
CA ALA A 140 -6.54 6.63 17.21
C ALA A 140 -5.22 6.02 17.72
N TYR A 141 -5.25 4.86 18.36
CA TYR A 141 -4.04 4.09 18.73
C TYR A 141 -3.62 3.09 17.67
N PHE A 142 -4.56 2.36 17.09
CA PHE A 142 -4.29 1.23 16.20
C PHE A 142 -3.74 1.67 14.83
N TYR A 143 -4.38 2.65 14.18
CA TYR A 143 -3.94 3.07 12.85
C TYR A 143 -2.53 3.66 12.80
N PRO A 144 -2.12 4.57 13.71
CA PRO A 144 -0.74 5.07 13.71
C PRO A 144 0.30 3.96 13.87
N ILE A 145 0.03 2.95 14.71
CA ILE A 145 0.93 1.83 14.92
C ILE A 145 1.10 1.02 13.63
N VAL A 146 -0.01 0.66 12.97
CA VAL A 146 0.03 -0.14 11.75
C VAL A 146 0.68 0.62 10.59
N PHE A 147 0.30 1.88 10.39
CA PHE A 147 0.85 2.68 9.30
C PHE A 147 2.31 3.06 9.53
N SER A 148 2.70 3.42 10.76
CA SER A 148 4.09 3.68 11.10
C SER A 148 4.95 2.42 10.97
N GLY A 149 4.44 1.28 11.41
CA GLY A 149 5.10 -0.01 11.23
C GLY A 149 5.31 -0.35 9.75
N GLY A 150 4.34 -0.01 8.88
CA GLY A 150 4.48 -0.15 7.43
C GLY A 150 5.59 0.73 6.84
N GLN A 151 5.71 1.99 7.28
CA GLN A 151 6.79 2.88 6.81
C GLN A 151 8.17 2.43 7.31
N ILE A 152 8.26 2.00 8.57
CA ILE A 152 9.50 1.43 9.13
C ILE A 152 9.89 0.17 8.35
N SER A 153 8.94 -0.71 8.06
CA SER A 153 9.15 -1.91 7.24
C SER A 153 9.71 -1.56 5.86
N MET A 154 9.12 -0.58 5.19
CA MET A 154 9.56 -0.14 3.87
C MET A 154 11.00 0.39 3.90
N ALA A 155 11.36 1.21 4.88
CA ALA A 155 12.70 1.72 5.05
C ALA A 155 13.72 0.62 5.39
N LEU A 156 13.38 -0.30 6.29
CA LEU A 156 14.24 -1.43 6.67
C LEU A 156 14.49 -2.39 5.50
N THR A 157 13.44 -2.75 4.77
CA THR A 157 13.58 -3.66 3.62
C THR A 157 14.38 -3.02 2.50
N ALA A 158 14.23 -1.71 2.26
CA ALA A 158 15.06 -0.98 1.31
C ALA A 158 16.55 -1.00 1.70
N GLN A 159 16.87 -0.77 2.98
CA GLN A 159 18.25 -0.84 3.47
C GLN A 159 18.85 -2.25 3.36
N LEU A 160 18.09 -3.28 3.73
CA LEU A 160 18.56 -4.66 3.65
C LEU A 160 18.84 -5.08 2.20
N ALA A 161 17.98 -4.69 1.25
CA ALA A 161 18.16 -5.00 -0.16
C ALA A 161 19.31 -4.21 -0.79
N TYR A 162 19.52 -2.98 -0.37
CA TYR A 162 20.58 -2.10 -0.92
C TYR A 162 21.99 -2.49 -0.43
N TYR A 163 22.16 -2.70 0.89
CA TYR A 163 23.48 -3.01 1.48
C TYR A 163 23.87 -4.48 1.41
N TYR A 164 22.87 -5.36 1.28
CA TYR A 164 23.08 -6.80 1.21
C TYR A 164 22.42 -7.37 -0.04
N GLN A 165 21.85 -8.56 0.06
CA GLN A 165 21.06 -9.18 -1.00
C GLN A 165 19.56 -9.01 -0.71
N TRP A 166 18.73 -8.90 -1.74
CA TRP A 166 17.30 -8.72 -1.59
C TRP A 166 16.61 -9.84 -0.79
N GLN A 167 17.17 -11.06 -0.77
CA GLN A 167 16.65 -12.18 0.02
C GLN A 167 16.70 -11.92 1.53
N TYR A 168 17.59 -11.05 2.02
CA TYR A 168 17.70 -10.75 3.45
C TYR A 168 16.44 -10.07 4.02
N MET A 169 15.62 -9.43 3.19
CA MET A 169 14.30 -8.91 3.60
C MET A 169 13.43 -10.04 4.15
N TYR A 170 13.40 -11.17 3.43
CA TYR A 170 12.62 -12.34 3.83
C TYR A 170 13.22 -13.04 5.04
N TYR A 171 14.53 -13.24 5.06
CA TYR A 171 15.21 -13.89 6.18
C TYR A 171 15.07 -13.11 7.48
N PHE A 172 15.14 -11.79 7.41
CA PHE A 172 14.91 -10.92 8.56
C PHE A 172 13.48 -11.06 9.09
N THR A 173 12.49 -11.05 8.21
CA THR A 173 11.08 -11.22 8.59
C THR A 173 10.83 -12.63 9.16
N ILE A 174 11.44 -13.67 8.58
CA ILE A 174 11.38 -15.05 9.10
C ILE A 174 11.98 -15.13 10.51
N LEU A 175 13.12 -14.49 10.75
CA LEU A 175 13.74 -14.44 12.08
C LEU A 175 12.79 -13.82 13.12
N LEU A 176 12.15 -12.71 12.78
CA LEU A 176 11.17 -12.08 13.67
C LEU A 176 9.95 -12.96 13.93
N MET A 177 9.46 -13.69 12.91
CA MET A 177 8.36 -14.65 13.10
C MET A 177 8.77 -15.84 13.97
N LEU A 178 9.99 -16.33 13.88
CA LEU A 178 10.50 -17.38 14.79
C LEU A 178 10.55 -16.90 16.23
N ILE A 179 11.00 -15.66 16.47
CA ILE A 179 10.95 -15.04 17.81
C ILE A 179 9.50 -14.95 18.29
N ALA A 180 8.57 -14.53 17.45
CA ALA A 180 7.14 -14.46 17.79
C ALA A 180 6.57 -15.85 18.17
N ILE A 181 6.96 -16.90 17.45
CA ILE A 181 6.56 -18.29 17.79
C ILE A 181 7.05 -18.68 19.16
N ILE A 182 8.32 -18.38 19.51
CA ILE A 182 8.88 -18.68 20.84
C ILE A 182 8.07 -17.97 21.92
N PHE A 183 7.73 -16.69 21.74
CA PHE A 183 6.91 -15.94 22.70
C PHE A 183 5.52 -16.55 22.88
N ILE A 184 4.85 -16.95 21.78
CA ILE A 184 3.54 -17.59 21.85
C ILE A 184 3.63 -18.94 22.57
N LEU A 185 4.64 -19.74 22.29
CA LEU A 185 4.83 -21.05 22.94
C LEU A 185 5.06 -20.91 24.44
N LEU A 186 5.84 -19.90 24.87
CA LEU A 186 6.16 -19.68 26.29
C LEU A 186 4.99 -19.10 27.06
N PHE A 187 4.29 -18.10 26.54
CA PHE A 187 3.36 -17.28 27.31
C PHE A 187 1.88 -17.65 27.12
N PHE A 188 1.49 -18.17 25.94
CA PHE A 188 0.09 -18.51 25.67
C PHE A 188 -0.27 -19.92 26.10
N ARG A 189 -1.50 -20.07 26.62
CA ARG A 189 -2.09 -21.38 26.90
C ARG A 189 -3.09 -21.80 25.82
N TYR A 190 -3.34 -23.10 25.71
CA TYR A 190 -4.45 -23.61 24.91
C TYR A 190 -5.76 -23.36 25.65
N ALA A 191 -6.64 -22.55 25.10
CA ALA A 191 -7.98 -22.34 25.63
C ALA A 191 -8.97 -23.17 24.80
N LYS A 192 -9.76 -24.06 25.46
CA LYS A 192 -10.81 -24.81 24.76
C LYS A 192 -11.90 -23.84 24.25
N ARG A 193 -12.30 -23.97 23.01
CA ARG A 193 -13.46 -23.27 22.45
C ARG A 193 -14.65 -24.22 22.39
N PRO A 194 -15.86 -23.76 22.78
CA PRO A 194 -17.02 -24.64 22.91
C PRO A 194 -17.77 -24.95 21.63
N MET A 195 -17.47 -24.27 20.51
CA MET A 195 -18.23 -24.39 19.28
C MET A 195 -17.54 -25.19 18.20
N ARG A 196 -18.24 -26.16 17.62
CA ARG A 196 -17.85 -26.84 16.38
C ARG A 196 -18.75 -26.36 15.26
N ILE A 197 -18.21 -25.63 14.32
CA ILE A 197 -18.93 -25.29 13.08
C ILE A 197 -18.59 -26.34 12.01
N PRO A 198 -19.57 -26.91 11.31
CA PRO A 198 -19.29 -27.85 10.23
C PRO A 198 -18.54 -27.16 9.10
N TYR A 199 -17.50 -27.81 8.56
CA TYR A 199 -16.72 -27.31 7.41
C TYR A 199 -17.58 -27.00 6.18
N LYS A 200 -18.76 -27.59 6.06
CA LYS A 200 -19.74 -27.34 4.98
C LYS A 200 -20.27 -25.89 4.94
N GLU A 201 -20.09 -25.13 6.02
CA GLU A 201 -20.52 -23.72 6.05
C GLU A 201 -19.51 -22.76 5.41
N ILE A 202 -18.33 -23.25 5.00
CA ILE A 202 -17.33 -22.44 4.31
C ILE A 202 -17.61 -22.46 2.82
N ASP A 203 -18.06 -21.32 2.29
CA ASP A 203 -18.33 -21.15 0.86
C ASP A 203 -17.03 -20.82 0.08
N GLY A 204 -16.22 -21.84 -0.19
CA GLY A 204 -14.99 -21.71 -0.95
C GLY A 204 -15.21 -21.25 -2.41
N ARG A 205 -16.39 -21.53 -3.00
CA ARG A 205 -16.69 -21.11 -4.38
C ARG A 205 -16.84 -19.60 -4.48
N SER A 206 -17.62 -18.98 -3.57
CA SER A 206 -17.76 -17.52 -3.53
C SER A 206 -16.43 -16.84 -3.25
N MET A 207 -15.62 -17.41 -2.36
CA MET A 207 -14.29 -16.92 -2.05
C MET A 207 -13.38 -16.93 -3.28
N PHE A 208 -13.38 -18.02 -4.05
CA PHE A 208 -12.57 -18.11 -5.28
C PHE A 208 -13.04 -17.12 -6.35
N ILE A 209 -14.35 -16.97 -6.57
CA ILE A 209 -14.91 -16.05 -7.57
C ILE A 209 -14.48 -14.62 -7.27
N ILE A 210 -14.62 -14.17 -6.03
CA ILE A 210 -14.28 -12.77 -5.67
C ILE A 210 -12.77 -12.55 -5.65
N ALA A 211 -11.98 -13.55 -5.23
CA ALA A 211 -10.53 -13.50 -5.31
C ALA A 211 -10.06 -13.34 -6.76
N ALA A 212 -10.60 -14.14 -7.69
CA ALA A 212 -10.31 -14.02 -9.11
C ALA A 212 -10.71 -12.65 -9.67
N ALA A 213 -11.88 -12.14 -9.32
CA ALA A 213 -12.33 -10.81 -9.76
C ALA A 213 -11.40 -9.69 -9.28
N LEU A 214 -10.95 -9.73 -8.03
CA LEU A 214 -10.00 -8.76 -7.48
C LEU A 214 -8.63 -8.87 -8.16
N LEU A 215 -8.10 -10.07 -8.31
CA LEU A 215 -6.79 -10.28 -8.95
C LEU A 215 -6.79 -9.86 -10.43
N PHE A 216 -7.85 -10.16 -11.18
CA PHE A 216 -7.97 -9.70 -12.56
C PHE A 216 -8.07 -8.18 -12.65
N SER A 217 -8.81 -7.55 -11.74
CA SER A 217 -8.88 -6.08 -11.69
C SER A 217 -7.53 -5.45 -11.41
N ILE A 218 -6.78 -5.97 -10.44
CA ILE A 218 -5.42 -5.51 -10.14
C ILE A 218 -4.51 -5.71 -11.36
N TYR A 219 -4.58 -6.87 -12.02
CA TYR A 219 -3.76 -7.17 -13.18
C TYR A 219 -3.94 -6.15 -14.30
N ILE A 220 -5.19 -5.81 -14.63
CA ILE A 220 -5.50 -4.82 -15.66
C ILE A 220 -4.85 -3.48 -15.35
N PHE A 221 -5.00 -2.96 -14.13
CA PHE A 221 -4.45 -1.67 -13.76
C PHE A 221 -2.93 -1.68 -13.58
N THR A 222 -2.35 -2.79 -13.15
CA THR A 222 -0.90 -2.89 -12.96
C THR A 222 -0.16 -3.04 -14.30
N TYR A 223 -0.63 -3.91 -15.17
CA TYR A 223 0.04 -4.21 -16.44
C TYR A 223 -0.55 -3.47 -17.65
N GLY A 224 -1.62 -2.69 -17.48
CA GLY A 224 -2.32 -2.03 -18.58
C GLY A 224 -1.40 -1.20 -19.44
N LYS A 225 -0.56 -0.36 -18.85
CA LYS A 225 0.40 0.48 -19.57
C LYS A 225 1.49 -0.34 -20.28
N THR A 226 2.03 -1.34 -19.62
CA THR A 226 3.12 -2.18 -20.16
C THR A 226 2.67 -3.07 -21.31
N LEU A 227 1.40 -3.53 -21.28
CA LEU A 227 0.80 -4.38 -22.30
C LEU A 227 -0.04 -3.62 -23.33
N ASP A 228 0.07 -2.29 -23.34
CA ASP A 228 -0.69 -1.42 -24.27
C ASP A 228 -2.22 -1.63 -24.19
N TRP A 229 -2.72 -1.74 -22.96
CA TRP A 229 -4.14 -1.84 -22.62
C TRP A 229 -4.89 -2.90 -23.46
N PHE A 230 -5.95 -2.51 -24.16
CA PHE A 230 -6.83 -3.42 -24.91
C PHE A 230 -6.19 -4.02 -26.17
N SER A 231 -4.97 -3.66 -26.50
CA SER A 231 -4.18 -4.35 -27.54
C SER A 231 -3.74 -5.74 -27.09
N SER A 232 -3.67 -5.99 -25.78
CA SER A 232 -3.31 -7.28 -25.21
C SER A 232 -4.53 -8.21 -25.09
N PRO A 233 -4.48 -9.44 -25.66
CA PRO A 233 -5.56 -10.42 -25.50
C PRO A 233 -5.84 -10.79 -24.03
N LYS A 234 -4.80 -10.81 -23.18
CA LYS A 234 -4.95 -11.12 -21.75
C LYS A 234 -5.79 -10.07 -21.03
N ILE A 235 -5.51 -8.78 -21.27
CA ILE A 235 -6.27 -7.68 -20.66
C ILE A 235 -7.73 -7.70 -21.15
N LEU A 236 -7.95 -7.97 -22.43
CA LEU A 236 -9.30 -8.06 -22.98
C LEU A 236 -10.10 -9.20 -22.33
N ILE A 237 -9.49 -10.39 -22.20
CA ILE A 237 -10.13 -11.53 -21.53
C ILE A 237 -10.49 -11.20 -20.09
N TYR A 238 -9.56 -10.60 -19.31
CA TYR A 238 -9.82 -10.26 -17.92
C TYR A 238 -10.88 -9.15 -17.79
N THR A 239 -10.89 -8.19 -18.69
CA THR A 239 -11.92 -7.12 -18.71
C THR A 239 -13.32 -7.70 -18.94
N ILE A 240 -13.46 -8.70 -19.78
CA ILE A 240 -14.74 -9.40 -20.02
C ILE A 240 -15.09 -10.33 -18.84
N ALA A 241 -14.11 -10.97 -18.25
CA ALA A 241 -14.31 -11.91 -17.14
C ALA A 241 -14.77 -11.22 -15.85
N ILE A 242 -14.29 -10.01 -15.54
CA ILE A 242 -14.61 -9.30 -14.30
C ILE A 242 -16.13 -9.09 -14.09
N PRO A 243 -16.89 -8.49 -15.02
CA PRO A 243 -18.32 -8.30 -14.83
C PRO A 243 -19.07 -9.63 -14.70
N ILE A 244 -18.63 -10.69 -15.39
CA ILE A 244 -19.21 -12.03 -15.28
C ILE A 244 -18.96 -12.58 -13.87
N LEU A 245 -17.75 -12.49 -13.35
CA LEU A 245 -17.40 -12.96 -12.01
C LEU A 245 -18.15 -12.16 -10.92
N ILE A 246 -18.26 -10.84 -11.07
CA ILE A 246 -19.02 -9.99 -10.15
C ILE A 246 -20.51 -10.38 -10.19
N TYR A 247 -21.09 -10.57 -11.37
CA TYR A 247 -22.47 -11.01 -11.50
C TYR A 247 -22.70 -12.35 -10.81
N LEU A 248 -21.87 -13.35 -11.08
CA LEU A 248 -21.94 -14.67 -10.45
C LEU A 248 -21.80 -14.58 -8.93
N PHE A 249 -20.89 -13.76 -8.45
CA PHE A 249 -20.70 -13.52 -7.02
C PHE A 249 -21.96 -12.92 -6.38
N VAL A 250 -22.47 -11.82 -6.92
CA VAL A 250 -23.65 -11.13 -6.39
C VAL A 250 -24.89 -12.03 -6.44
N HIS A 251 -25.11 -12.73 -7.55
CA HIS A 251 -26.21 -13.68 -7.70
C HIS A 251 -26.14 -14.76 -6.61
N ARG A 252 -24.94 -15.33 -6.41
CA ARG A 252 -24.71 -16.35 -5.40
C ARG A 252 -24.93 -15.83 -3.97
N GLN A 253 -24.48 -14.60 -3.65
CA GLN A 253 -24.71 -14.00 -2.33
C GLN A 253 -26.20 -13.73 -2.05
N ARG A 254 -27.03 -13.52 -3.09
CA ARG A 254 -28.48 -13.31 -2.93
C ARG A 254 -29.27 -14.60 -2.79
N THR A 255 -28.80 -15.70 -3.39
CA THR A 255 -29.53 -16.97 -3.44
C THR A 255 -29.19 -17.90 -2.28
N GLN A 256 -28.05 -17.73 -1.61
CA GLN A 256 -27.64 -18.58 -0.50
C GLN A 256 -28.27 -18.19 0.82
N GLU A 257 -28.74 -19.15 1.60
CA GLU A 257 -29.27 -18.94 2.97
C GLU A 257 -28.20 -18.38 3.93
N LYS A 258 -26.96 -18.87 3.81
CA LYS A 258 -25.79 -18.39 4.58
C LYS A 258 -24.75 -17.81 3.64
N PRO A 259 -24.91 -16.56 3.18
CA PRO A 259 -23.99 -15.97 2.23
C PRO A 259 -22.58 -15.82 2.82
N TYR A 260 -21.58 -15.88 1.95
CA TYR A 260 -20.20 -15.63 2.34
C TYR A 260 -20.01 -14.20 2.87
N ILE A 261 -20.65 -13.23 2.21
CA ILE A 261 -20.65 -11.80 2.59
C ILE A 261 -22.09 -11.28 2.51
N SER A 262 -22.49 -10.49 3.49
CA SER A 262 -23.74 -9.73 3.41
C SER A 262 -23.55 -8.49 2.51
N LEU A 263 -24.44 -8.29 1.54
CA LEU A 263 -24.45 -7.10 0.68
C LEU A 263 -25.11 -5.88 1.34
N LYS A 264 -25.67 -6.02 2.55
CA LYS A 264 -26.36 -4.93 3.27
C LYS A 264 -25.50 -3.68 3.50
N PRO A 265 -24.18 -3.76 3.79
CA PRO A 265 -23.35 -2.56 3.92
C PRO A 265 -23.33 -1.68 2.67
N LEU A 266 -23.52 -2.25 1.48
CA LEU A 266 -23.63 -1.49 0.23
C LEU A 266 -24.94 -0.70 0.07
N HIS A 267 -25.92 -0.91 0.95
CA HIS A 267 -27.18 -0.16 1.00
C HIS A 267 -27.21 0.82 2.18
N HIS A 268 -26.22 0.77 3.06
CA HIS A 268 -26.12 1.67 4.19
C HIS A 268 -25.49 3.00 3.76
N HIS A 269 -26.24 4.09 3.86
CA HIS A 269 -25.85 5.41 3.33
C HIS A 269 -24.48 5.91 3.85
N LYS A 270 -24.25 5.82 5.16
CA LYS A 270 -22.96 6.25 5.75
C LYS A 270 -21.79 5.38 5.27
N SER A 271 -22.00 4.08 5.05
CA SER A 271 -20.96 3.20 4.53
C SER A 271 -20.59 3.54 3.08
N ILE A 272 -21.57 3.81 2.22
CA ILE A 272 -21.31 4.20 0.82
C ILE A 272 -20.53 5.51 0.75
N ILE A 273 -20.97 6.53 1.49
CA ILE A 273 -20.26 7.81 1.56
C ILE A 273 -18.82 7.58 2.04
N GLY A 274 -18.64 6.83 3.12
CA GLY A 274 -17.32 6.54 3.65
C GLY A 274 -16.42 5.78 2.67
N TYR A 275 -16.95 4.81 1.92
CA TYR A 275 -16.20 4.10 0.87
C TYR A 275 -15.77 5.06 -0.24
N THR A 276 -16.66 5.91 -0.72
CA THR A 276 -16.35 6.89 -1.77
C THR A 276 -15.24 7.85 -1.34
N PHE A 277 -15.35 8.40 -0.14
CA PHE A 277 -14.33 9.30 0.36
C PHE A 277 -12.99 8.59 0.67
N MET A 278 -13.02 7.32 1.11
CA MET A 278 -11.79 6.54 1.27
C MET A 278 -11.09 6.29 -0.07
N VAL A 279 -11.85 6.06 -1.13
CA VAL A 279 -11.27 5.95 -2.49
C VAL A 279 -10.61 7.28 -2.90
N LEU A 280 -11.26 8.41 -2.63
CA LEU A 280 -10.69 9.75 -2.89
C LEU A 280 -9.42 10.00 -2.06
N VAL A 281 -9.39 9.64 -0.78
CA VAL A 281 -8.20 9.76 0.07
C VAL A 281 -7.05 8.93 -0.48
N MET A 282 -7.32 7.71 -0.95
CA MET A 282 -6.30 6.86 -1.57
C MET A 282 -5.83 7.43 -2.91
N PHE A 283 -6.72 8.05 -3.68
CA PHE A 283 -6.37 8.74 -4.92
C PHE A 283 -5.38 9.89 -4.65
N PHE A 284 -5.69 10.77 -3.71
CA PHE A 284 -4.75 11.84 -3.33
C PHE A 284 -3.45 11.32 -2.72
N SER A 285 -3.51 10.23 -1.95
CA SER A 285 -2.31 9.60 -1.37
C SER A 285 -1.39 9.01 -2.44
N ALA A 286 -1.94 8.53 -3.56
CA ALA A 286 -1.19 7.98 -4.68
C ALA A 286 -0.37 9.06 -5.44
N SER A 287 -0.63 10.35 -5.21
CA SER A 287 0.20 11.46 -5.69
C SER A 287 1.65 11.36 -5.21
N SER A 288 1.94 10.54 -4.20
CA SER A 288 3.31 10.20 -3.77
C SER A 288 4.18 9.61 -4.88
N SER A 289 3.57 8.97 -5.87
CA SER A 289 4.29 8.47 -7.06
C SER A 289 4.96 9.60 -7.85
N LEU A 290 4.38 10.81 -7.86
CA LEU A 290 4.97 12.00 -8.47
C LEU A 290 6.26 12.41 -7.75
N ILE A 291 6.27 12.37 -6.40
CA ILE A 291 7.47 12.63 -5.60
C ILE A 291 8.54 11.57 -5.88
N THR A 292 8.17 10.31 -5.95
CA THR A 292 9.10 9.22 -6.25
C THR A 292 9.73 9.40 -7.64
N ASN A 293 8.93 9.72 -8.65
CA ASN A 293 9.45 10.02 -9.99
C ASN A 293 10.38 11.23 -10.00
N TYR A 294 10.04 12.29 -9.24
CA TYR A 294 10.88 13.47 -9.10
C TYR A 294 12.22 13.13 -8.44
N LEU A 295 12.22 12.38 -7.35
CA LEU A 295 13.44 11.96 -6.64
C LEU A 295 14.35 11.08 -7.52
N ASN A 296 13.78 10.09 -8.18
CA ASN A 296 14.55 9.11 -8.95
C ASN A 296 15.10 9.69 -10.26
N SER A 297 14.30 10.49 -10.97
CA SER A 297 14.62 10.90 -12.34
C SER A 297 15.20 12.31 -12.45
N ILE A 298 14.87 13.22 -11.52
CA ILE A 298 15.31 14.62 -11.58
C ILE A 298 16.44 14.86 -10.57
N ILE A 299 16.21 14.60 -9.29
CA ILE A 299 17.25 14.77 -8.25
C ILE A 299 18.28 13.61 -8.28
N ARG A 300 17.85 12.42 -8.75
CA ARG A 300 18.67 11.19 -8.82
C ARG A 300 19.18 10.74 -7.46
N VAL A 301 18.27 10.73 -6.48
CA VAL A 301 18.53 10.23 -5.14
C VAL A 301 18.50 8.69 -5.17
N ASP A 302 19.38 8.05 -4.41
CA ASP A 302 19.38 6.59 -4.25
C ASP A 302 18.10 6.07 -3.56
N SER A 303 17.81 4.80 -3.75
CA SER A 303 16.59 4.17 -3.26
C SER A 303 16.45 4.22 -1.73
N VAL A 304 17.55 4.14 -0.99
CA VAL A 304 17.58 4.20 0.48
C VAL A 304 17.12 5.57 0.97
N HIS A 305 17.67 6.65 0.42
CA HIS A 305 17.26 8.01 0.78
C HIS A 305 15.85 8.33 0.31
N ALA A 306 15.46 7.88 -0.89
CA ALA A 306 14.09 8.04 -1.40
C ALA A 306 13.05 7.35 -0.49
N ASN A 307 13.36 6.15 0.00
CA ASN A 307 12.49 5.44 0.93
C ASN A 307 12.54 6.00 2.36
N SER A 308 13.68 6.56 2.80
CA SER A 308 13.79 7.19 4.12
C SER A 308 12.90 8.43 4.25
N LEU A 309 12.58 9.11 3.15
CA LEU A 309 11.63 10.22 3.14
C LEU A 309 10.24 9.78 3.64
N SER A 310 9.85 8.54 3.39
CA SER A 310 8.57 7.99 3.87
C SER A 310 8.47 7.94 5.40
N LEU A 311 9.61 7.92 6.12
CA LEU A 311 9.62 8.00 7.58
C LEU A 311 9.11 9.34 8.11
N MET A 312 9.13 10.40 7.30
CA MET A 312 8.55 11.70 7.64
C MET A 312 7.02 11.68 7.70
N LEU A 313 6.38 10.61 7.22
CA LEU A 313 4.95 10.36 7.43
C LEU A 313 4.62 10.05 8.90
N ILE A 314 5.55 9.41 9.61
CA ILE A 314 5.32 8.91 10.98
C ILE A 314 4.96 10.04 11.96
N PRO A 315 5.72 11.14 12.05
CA PRO A 315 5.30 12.27 12.90
C PRO A 315 3.94 12.84 12.47
N GLY A 316 3.63 12.88 11.17
CA GLY A 316 2.31 13.25 10.66
C GLY A 316 1.20 12.31 11.14
N PHE A 317 1.43 11.00 11.12
CA PHE A 317 0.49 10.00 11.64
C PHE A 317 0.24 10.16 13.13
N ILE A 318 1.29 10.41 13.93
CA ILE A 318 1.17 10.60 15.38
C ILE A 318 0.36 11.86 15.67
N VAL A 319 0.70 12.99 15.05
CA VAL A 319 -0.02 14.26 15.25
C VAL A 319 -1.48 14.15 14.81
N GLY A 320 -1.74 13.56 13.64
CA GLY A 320 -3.11 13.33 13.15
C GLY A 320 -3.94 12.46 14.08
N ALA A 321 -3.34 11.40 14.64
CA ALA A 321 -4.01 10.55 15.63
C ALA A 321 -4.31 11.27 16.94
N ILE A 322 -3.39 12.10 17.45
CA ILE A 322 -3.62 12.92 18.64
C ILE A 322 -4.76 13.90 18.41
N ILE A 323 -4.78 14.58 17.26
CA ILE A 323 -5.86 15.49 16.89
C ILE A 323 -7.20 14.75 16.88
N CYS A 324 -7.28 13.58 16.23
CA CYS A 324 -8.50 12.77 16.18
C CYS A 324 -8.94 12.30 17.57
N PHE A 325 -8.01 11.84 18.41
CA PHE A 325 -8.32 11.39 19.77
C PHE A 325 -9.02 12.47 20.58
N TRP A 326 -8.45 13.68 20.63
CA TRP A 326 -9.03 14.80 21.37
C TRP A 326 -10.30 15.33 20.71
N TRP A 327 -10.36 15.37 19.38
CA TRP A 327 -11.55 15.83 18.65
C TRP A 327 -12.79 14.98 18.98
N PHE A 328 -12.68 13.66 18.89
CA PHE A 328 -13.80 12.77 19.22
C PHE A 328 -14.17 12.78 20.69
N ARG A 329 -13.24 13.11 21.56
CA ARG A 329 -13.50 13.26 23.00
C ARG A 329 -14.29 14.52 23.32
N TRP A 330 -14.05 15.62 22.60
CA TRP A 330 -14.67 16.92 22.85
C TRP A 330 -15.88 17.20 21.97
N GLN A 331 -15.85 16.80 20.67
CA GLN A 331 -16.85 17.15 19.68
C GLN A 331 -17.21 15.94 18.79
N ARG A 332 -17.68 14.86 19.39
CA ARG A 332 -17.88 13.53 18.78
C ARG A 332 -18.70 13.52 17.48
N TRP A 333 -19.66 14.44 17.33
CA TRP A 333 -20.59 14.46 16.17
C TRP A 333 -20.15 15.36 15.01
N ARG A 334 -19.06 16.13 15.15
CA ARG A 334 -18.64 17.12 14.15
C ARG A 334 -17.58 16.57 13.20
N PHE A 335 -17.88 15.47 12.52
CA PHE A 335 -17.01 14.87 11.49
C PHE A 335 -16.65 15.86 10.38
N ARG A 336 -17.58 16.73 9.98
CA ARG A 336 -17.40 17.69 8.90
C ARG A 336 -16.12 18.53 9.03
N TYR A 337 -15.87 19.09 10.20
CA TYR A 337 -14.69 19.94 10.40
C TYR A 337 -13.39 19.15 10.43
N LEU A 338 -13.42 17.96 11.01
CA LEU A 338 -12.26 17.08 11.06
C LEU A 338 -11.86 16.62 9.65
N ILE A 339 -12.84 16.21 8.83
CA ILE A 339 -12.64 15.81 7.44
C ILE A 339 -12.13 17.00 6.61
N SER A 340 -12.74 18.18 6.75
CA SER A 340 -12.28 19.39 6.05
C SER A 340 -10.84 19.75 6.43
N GLY A 341 -10.46 19.65 7.71
CA GLY A 341 -9.09 19.85 8.17
C GLY A 341 -8.10 18.87 7.56
N GLY A 342 -8.45 17.59 7.49
CA GLY A 342 -7.63 16.56 6.85
C GLY A 342 -7.44 16.81 5.35
N MET A 343 -8.51 17.17 4.63
CA MET A 343 -8.43 17.54 3.21
C MET A 343 -7.61 18.81 3.00
N PHE A 344 -7.75 19.79 3.87
CA PHE A 344 -6.96 21.03 3.80
C PHE A 344 -5.45 20.78 3.93
N CYS A 345 -5.03 19.80 4.73
CA CYS A 345 -3.63 19.37 4.79
C CYS A 345 -3.14 18.84 3.44
N TYR A 346 -3.97 18.11 2.67
CA TYR A 346 -3.62 17.69 1.32
C TYR A 346 -3.50 18.87 0.35
N VAL A 347 -4.39 19.85 0.44
CA VAL A 347 -4.31 21.05 -0.39
C VAL A 347 -3.00 21.79 -0.12
N ILE A 348 -2.65 22.04 1.14
CA ILE A 348 -1.38 22.71 1.49
C ILE A 348 -0.18 21.88 0.99
N TYR A 349 -0.21 20.56 1.16
CA TYR A 349 0.81 19.65 0.64
C TYR A 349 1.01 19.83 -0.87
N LEU A 350 -0.05 19.83 -1.66
CA LEU A 350 0.01 19.99 -3.13
C LEU A 350 0.48 21.39 -3.52
N VAL A 351 0.03 22.44 -2.83
CA VAL A 351 0.46 23.82 -3.07
C VAL A 351 1.97 23.97 -2.83
N ILE A 352 2.49 23.44 -1.73
CA ILE A 352 3.93 23.51 -1.42
C ILE A 352 4.72 22.74 -2.50
N LEU A 353 4.25 21.57 -2.94
CA LEU A 353 4.91 20.84 -4.01
C LEU A 353 4.90 21.60 -5.34
N TYR A 354 3.78 22.21 -5.71
CA TYR A 354 3.64 22.96 -6.97
C TYR A 354 4.67 24.07 -7.10
N PHE A 355 4.84 24.86 -6.04
CA PHE A 355 5.80 25.97 -6.04
C PHE A 355 7.24 25.52 -5.71
N GLY A 356 7.40 24.51 -4.91
CA GLY A 356 8.69 24.08 -4.37
C GLY A 356 9.46 23.14 -5.29
N ILE A 357 8.81 22.34 -6.14
CA ILE A 357 9.49 21.41 -7.04
C ILE A 357 10.17 22.18 -8.17
N THR A 358 11.50 22.19 -8.15
CA THR A 358 12.35 22.76 -9.18
C THR A 358 13.52 21.81 -9.51
N PRO A 359 14.26 21.99 -10.62
CA PRO A 359 15.42 21.16 -10.92
C PRO A 359 16.55 21.27 -9.89
N TYR A 360 16.55 22.34 -9.09
CA TYR A 360 17.58 22.69 -8.13
C TYR A 360 17.13 22.57 -6.66
N SER A 361 15.92 22.09 -6.43
CA SER A 361 15.38 21.95 -5.07
C SER A 361 16.14 20.85 -4.31
N THR A 362 16.37 21.12 -3.02
CA THR A 362 17.00 20.16 -2.13
C THR A 362 16.03 19.09 -1.67
N TYR A 363 16.54 17.93 -1.30
CA TYR A 363 15.75 16.82 -0.78
C TYR A 363 14.98 17.17 0.50
N GLU A 364 15.60 17.99 1.37
CA GLU A 364 15.01 18.40 2.66
C GLU A 364 13.73 19.22 2.52
N MET A 365 13.55 19.89 1.38
CA MET A 365 12.31 20.63 1.11
C MET A 365 11.07 19.74 1.13
N LEU A 366 11.23 18.44 0.85
CA LEU A 366 10.13 17.48 0.81
C LEU A 366 9.69 16.99 2.21
N TYR A 367 10.46 17.25 3.26
CA TYR A 367 10.13 16.78 4.62
C TYR A 367 8.78 17.30 5.11
N PHE A 368 8.56 18.61 5.02
CA PHE A 368 7.33 19.22 5.49
C PHE A 368 6.09 18.83 4.67
N PRO A 369 6.11 18.83 3.33
CA PRO A 369 5.00 18.31 2.54
C PRO A 369 4.64 16.86 2.88
N VAL A 370 5.62 15.97 3.02
CA VAL A 370 5.38 14.57 3.37
C VAL A 370 4.76 14.44 4.76
N PHE A 371 5.23 15.24 5.73
CA PHE A 371 4.61 15.32 7.07
C PHE A 371 3.13 15.72 6.97
N LEU A 372 2.79 16.76 6.20
CA LEU A 372 1.40 17.23 6.01
C LEU A 372 0.53 16.16 5.36
N ARG A 373 1.06 15.44 4.37
CA ARG A 373 0.37 14.31 3.76
C ARG A 373 0.06 13.23 4.80
N GLY A 374 1.03 12.88 5.65
CA GLY A 374 0.85 11.93 6.76
C GLY A 374 -0.23 12.37 7.73
N LEU A 375 -0.23 13.62 8.11
CA LEU A 375 -1.23 14.22 9.02
C LEU A 375 -2.63 14.14 8.41
N GLY A 376 -2.80 14.60 7.17
CA GLY A 376 -4.07 14.55 6.44
C GLY A 376 -4.58 13.13 6.26
N MET A 377 -3.71 12.22 5.82
CA MET A 377 -4.02 10.81 5.62
C MET A 377 -4.53 10.17 6.92
N MET A 378 -3.81 10.30 8.02
CA MET A 378 -4.19 9.68 9.29
C MET A 378 -5.50 10.24 9.83
N THR A 379 -5.68 11.55 9.78
CA THR A 379 -6.90 12.23 10.22
C THR A 379 -8.12 11.70 9.44
N LEU A 380 -8.01 11.59 8.12
CA LEU A 380 -9.09 11.09 7.27
C LEU A 380 -9.35 9.60 7.45
N PHE A 381 -8.30 8.78 7.60
CA PHE A 381 -8.46 7.33 7.85
C PHE A 381 -9.21 7.06 9.16
N ILE A 382 -8.86 7.77 10.23
CA ILE A 382 -9.55 7.61 11.51
C ILE A 382 -10.99 8.13 11.41
N ALA A 383 -11.19 9.33 10.84
CA ALA A 383 -12.51 9.93 10.71
C ALA A 383 -13.46 9.04 9.90
N PHE A 384 -13.07 8.62 8.71
CA PHE A 384 -13.90 7.75 7.87
C PHE A 384 -13.99 6.32 8.41
N GLY A 385 -12.94 5.81 9.06
CA GLY A 385 -13.00 4.51 9.74
C GLY A 385 -14.07 4.46 10.83
N VAL A 386 -14.26 5.56 11.57
CA VAL A 386 -15.33 5.69 12.57
C VAL A 386 -16.68 5.92 11.89
N TYR A 387 -16.74 6.78 10.87
CA TYR A 387 -17.96 7.16 10.19
C TYR A 387 -18.65 6.00 9.48
N VAL A 388 -17.88 5.16 8.78
CA VAL A 388 -18.39 4.00 8.02
C VAL A 388 -19.09 2.99 8.92
N VAL A 389 -18.66 2.83 10.16
CA VAL A 389 -19.21 1.86 11.12
C VAL A 389 -20.18 2.48 12.11
N GLU A 390 -20.45 3.79 12.01
CA GLU A 390 -21.46 4.46 12.79
C GLU A 390 -22.85 3.92 12.41
N ASP A 391 -23.65 3.54 13.38
CA ASP A 391 -24.99 2.94 13.20
C ASP A 391 -25.03 1.60 12.43
N LEU A 392 -23.86 0.99 12.15
CA LEU A 392 -23.83 -0.31 11.49
C LEU A 392 -24.04 -1.46 12.49
N ASP A 393 -24.91 -2.42 12.12
CA ASP A 393 -25.12 -3.64 12.91
C ASP A 393 -23.76 -4.37 13.14
N PRO A 394 -23.41 -4.75 14.38
CA PRO A 394 -22.20 -5.50 14.67
C PRO A 394 -22.02 -6.79 13.84
N LYS A 395 -23.12 -7.42 13.42
CA LYS A 395 -23.08 -8.61 12.56
C LYS A 395 -22.58 -8.33 11.15
N LEU A 396 -22.68 -7.09 10.67
CA LEU A 396 -22.26 -6.68 9.34
C LEU A 396 -20.81 -6.17 9.30
N MET A 397 -20.12 -6.05 10.44
CA MET A 397 -18.80 -5.45 10.53
C MET A 397 -17.75 -6.15 9.68
N LEU A 398 -17.77 -7.48 9.61
CA LEU A 398 -16.80 -8.24 8.81
C LEU A 398 -17.08 -8.12 7.32
N SER A 399 -18.33 -8.08 6.91
CA SER A 399 -18.71 -7.78 5.53
C SER A 399 -18.32 -6.35 5.14
N ASN A 400 -18.52 -5.39 6.05
CA ASN A 400 -18.06 -4.02 5.86
C ASN A 400 -16.53 -3.93 5.77
N ALA A 401 -15.79 -4.67 6.60
CA ALA A 401 -14.34 -4.73 6.53
C ALA A 401 -13.84 -5.28 5.18
N PHE A 402 -14.51 -6.30 4.64
CA PHE A 402 -14.21 -6.81 3.30
C PHE A 402 -14.34 -5.72 2.23
N PHE A 403 -15.49 -5.02 2.18
CA PHE A 403 -15.69 -3.95 1.19
C PHE A 403 -14.70 -2.81 1.37
N LEU A 404 -14.49 -2.38 2.62
CA LEU A 404 -13.56 -1.30 2.93
C LEU A 404 -12.13 -1.64 2.48
N ILE A 405 -11.64 -2.84 2.77
CA ILE A 405 -10.28 -3.26 2.42
C ILE A 405 -10.17 -3.48 0.91
N SER A 406 -11.16 -4.11 0.28
CA SER A 406 -11.18 -4.30 -1.17
C SER A 406 -11.12 -2.98 -1.93
N LEU A 407 -11.85 -1.98 -1.48
CA LEU A 407 -11.86 -0.66 -2.11
C LEU A 407 -10.59 0.14 -1.75
N ARG A 408 -10.30 0.29 -0.45
CA ARG A 408 -9.23 1.16 0.06
C ARG A 408 -7.83 0.61 -0.21
N SER A 409 -7.61 -0.69 -0.01
CA SER A 409 -6.26 -1.26 -0.02
C SER A 409 -5.94 -2.03 -1.31
N VAL A 410 -6.94 -2.37 -2.11
CA VAL A 410 -6.77 -3.15 -3.35
C VAL A 410 -7.07 -2.30 -4.57
N LEU A 411 -8.32 -1.93 -4.79
CA LEU A 411 -8.77 -1.28 -6.03
C LEU A 411 -8.32 0.18 -6.13
N ALA A 412 -8.55 0.98 -5.10
CA ALA A 412 -8.23 2.41 -5.15
C ALA A 412 -6.75 2.69 -5.36
N PRO A 413 -5.80 2.04 -4.65
CA PRO A 413 -4.38 2.25 -4.92
C PRO A 413 -3.96 1.79 -6.32
N ALA A 414 -4.45 0.65 -6.82
CA ALA A 414 -4.12 0.14 -8.14
C ALA A 414 -4.64 1.07 -9.26
N ILE A 415 -5.90 1.50 -9.18
CA ILE A 415 -6.51 2.43 -10.13
C ILE A 415 -5.78 3.77 -10.10
N SER A 416 -5.51 4.31 -8.93
CA SER A 416 -4.87 5.62 -8.76
C SER A 416 -3.43 5.63 -9.27
N ALA A 417 -2.65 4.58 -8.95
CA ALA A 417 -1.29 4.43 -9.44
C ALA A 417 -1.25 4.33 -10.97
N SER A 418 -2.17 3.56 -11.56
CA SER A 418 -2.33 3.46 -13.01
C SER A 418 -2.69 4.80 -13.63
N PHE A 419 -3.64 5.52 -13.06
CA PHE A 419 -4.06 6.85 -13.52
C PHE A 419 -2.87 7.82 -13.55
N PHE A 420 -2.16 7.98 -12.43
CA PHE A 420 -1.00 8.89 -12.37
C PHE A 420 0.12 8.47 -13.32
N SER A 421 0.42 7.19 -13.44
CA SER A 421 1.44 6.70 -14.35
C SER A 421 1.12 7.00 -15.82
N ASN A 422 -0.13 6.78 -16.24
CA ASN A 422 -0.56 7.06 -17.63
C ASN A 422 -0.64 8.55 -17.90
N LEU A 423 -1.21 9.33 -16.99
CA LEU A 423 -1.33 10.78 -17.14
C LEU A 423 0.05 11.44 -17.22
N LEU A 424 0.97 11.05 -16.33
CA LEU A 424 2.33 11.59 -16.32
C LEU A 424 3.06 11.24 -17.62
N TYR A 425 2.94 9.99 -18.09
CA TYR A 425 3.54 9.56 -19.35
C TYR A 425 3.01 10.37 -20.55
N TYR A 426 1.70 10.53 -20.63
CA TYR A 426 1.06 11.34 -21.68
C TYR A 426 1.56 12.79 -21.67
N LEU A 427 1.59 13.42 -20.47
CA LEU A 427 2.05 14.81 -20.34
C LEU A 427 3.55 14.96 -20.60
N GLN A 428 4.36 13.95 -20.24
CA GLN A 428 5.78 13.92 -20.54
C GLN A 428 6.03 13.88 -22.05
N ILE A 429 5.34 13.00 -22.79
CA ILE A 429 5.46 12.94 -24.26
C ILE A 429 5.01 14.26 -24.90
N LYS A 430 3.88 14.80 -24.46
CA LYS A 430 3.39 16.10 -24.94
C LYS A 430 4.40 17.20 -24.66
N GLY A 431 4.95 17.25 -23.46
CA GLY A 431 5.99 18.19 -23.08
C GLY A 431 7.27 18.04 -23.92
N MET A 432 7.70 16.78 -24.18
CA MET A 432 8.85 16.51 -25.06
C MET A 432 8.61 17.04 -26.47
N ASN A 433 7.44 16.78 -27.05
CA ASN A 433 7.09 17.29 -28.40
C ASN A 433 7.12 18.82 -28.45
N THR A 434 6.47 19.47 -27.48
CA THR A 434 6.46 20.95 -27.43
C THR A 434 7.85 21.55 -27.23
N LEU A 435 8.68 20.96 -26.37
CA LEU A 435 10.04 21.41 -26.13
C LEU A 435 10.94 21.15 -27.34
N SER A 436 10.76 20.02 -28.04
CA SER A 436 11.57 19.66 -29.21
C SER A 436 11.33 20.59 -30.40
N GLU A 437 10.13 21.16 -30.54
CA GLU A 437 9.84 22.18 -31.58
C GLU A 437 10.72 23.41 -31.45
N HIS A 438 11.15 23.75 -30.25
CA HIS A 438 12.06 24.87 -29.97
C HIS A 438 13.54 24.49 -29.99
N MET A 439 13.88 23.21 -30.21
CA MET A 439 15.24 22.68 -30.22
C MET A 439 15.84 22.71 -31.65
N THR A 440 15.91 23.90 -32.23
CA THR A 440 16.47 24.12 -33.56
C THR A 440 17.86 24.76 -33.47
N LEU A 441 18.67 24.57 -34.48
CA LEU A 441 19.99 25.23 -34.61
C LEU A 441 19.88 26.77 -34.60
N THR A 442 18.73 27.31 -34.96
CA THR A 442 18.43 28.72 -34.93
C THR A 442 18.10 29.27 -33.54
N ASN A 443 17.82 28.40 -32.59
CA ASN A 443 17.58 28.82 -31.21
C ASN A 443 18.90 29.02 -30.46
N PRO A 444 19.26 30.26 -30.02
CA PRO A 444 20.54 30.53 -29.39
C PRO A 444 20.80 29.74 -28.11
N LEU A 445 19.74 29.47 -27.33
CA LEU A 445 19.85 28.69 -26.08
C LEU A 445 20.10 27.21 -26.36
N ALA A 446 19.45 26.64 -27.34
CA ALA A 446 19.63 25.24 -27.70
C ALA A 446 21.04 25.01 -28.29
N SER A 447 21.44 25.85 -29.25
CA SER A 447 22.77 25.75 -29.88
C SER A 447 23.91 26.00 -28.90
N SER A 448 23.79 26.95 -27.96
CA SER A 448 24.82 27.21 -26.96
C SER A 448 24.95 26.05 -25.97
N ARG A 449 23.87 25.43 -25.51
CA ARG A 449 23.91 24.27 -24.64
C ARG A 449 24.51 23.02 -25.31
N TYR A 450 24.13 22.80 -26.58
CA TYR A 450 24.73 21.72 -27.36
C TYR A 450 26.23 21.90 -27.54
N ALA A 451 26.65 23.12 -27.93
CA ALA A 451 28.07 23.46 -28.08
C ALA A 451 28.83 23.32 -26.75
N GLN A 452 28.25 23.73 -25.64
CA GLN A 452 28.85 23.57 -24.32
C GLN A 452 29.05 22.10 -23.95
N ALA A 453 28.03 21.24 -24.17
CA ALA A 453 28.11 19.82 -23.91
C ALA A 453 29.16 19.14 -24.80
N MET A 454 29.23 19.52 -26.09
CA MET A 454 30.22 19.04 -27.04
C MET A 454 31.66 19.45 -26.64
N ASN A 455 31.84 20.71 -26.29
CA ASN A 455 33.15 21.23 -25.85
C ASN A 455 33.61 20.54 -24.55
N SER A 456 32.69 20.25 -23.63
CA SER A 456 33.02 19.49 -22.42
C SER A 456 33.48 18.07 -22.73
N ALA A 457 32.82 17.38 -23.66
CA ALA A 457 33.24 16.04 -24.08
C ALA A 457 34.59 16.02 -24.81
N LEU A 458 34.84 17.01 -25.69
CA LEU A 458 36.13 17.20 -26.35
C LEU A 458 37.25 17.48 -25.35
N ALA A 459 36.99 18.29 -24.31
CA ALA A 459 37.95 18.59 -23.24
C ALA A 459 38.28 17.35 -22.38
N GLN A 460 37.39 16.36 -22.33
CA GLN A 460 37.59 15.06 -21.68
C GLN A 460 38.39 14.06 -22.56
N GLY A 461 38.78 14.45 -23.77
CA GLY A 461 39.60 13.64 -24.67
C GLY A 461 38.81 12.75 -25.63
N HIS A 462 37.49 12.88 -25.73
CA HIS A 462 36.70 12.15 -26.72
C HIS A 462 36.91 12.67 -28.15
N GLY A 463 36.84 11.76 -29.12
CA GLY A 463 36.87 12.16 -30.55
C GLY A 463 35.66 12.98 -30.94
N TYR A 464 35.74 13.70 -32.06
CA TYR A 464 34.66 14.60 -32.52
C TYR A 464 33.32 13.88 -32.66
N ASP A 465 33.29 12.70 -33.28
CA ASP A 465 32.05 11.93 -33.48
C ASP A 465 31.46 11.43 -32.16
N GLU A 466 32.34 10.97 -31.26
CA GLU A 466 31.93 10.51 -29.92
C GLU A 466 31.43 11.68 -29.07
N ALA A 467 32.11 12.82 -29.10
CA ALA A 467 31.71 14.04 -28.42
C ALA A 467 30.34 14.56 -28.92
N SER A 468 30.09 14.46 -30.22
CA SER A 468 28.80 14.80 -30.81
C SER A 468 27.68 13.89 -30.34
N GLN A 469 27.90 12.57 -30.27
CA GLN A 469 26.92 11.61 -29.72
C GLN A 469 26.66 11.83 -28.24
N LEU A 470 27.72 12.06 -27.45
CA LEU A 470 27.59 12.38 -26.02
C LEU A 470 26.81 13.68 -25.79
N ALA A 471 27.09 14.71 -26.58
CA ALA A 471 26.36 15.97 -26.51
C ALA A 471 24.88 15.81 -26.87
N ALA A 472 24.56 15.03 -27.91
CA ALA A 472 23.18 14.72 -28.30
C ALA A 472 22.45 13.92 -27.21
N ASN A 473 23.10 12.91 -26.63
CA ASN A 473 22.52 12.11 -25.53
C ASN A 473 22.28 12.96 -24.28
N ASN A 474 23.23 13.82 -23.91
CA ASN A 474 23.07 14.73 -22.77
C ASN A 474 21.90 15.70 -23.00
N PHE A 475 21.82 16.24 -24.22
CA PHE A 475 20.73 17.13 -24.60
C PHE A 475 19.36 16.46 -24.53
N TYR A 476 19.25 15.24 -25.07
CA TYR A 476 18.05 14.42 -25.00
C TYR A 476 17.63 14.09 -23.55
N SER A 477 18.60 13.70 -22.71
CA SER A 477 18.35 13.40 -21.30
C SER A 477 17.84 14.63 -20.53
N THR A 478 18.40 15.81 -20.83
CA THR A 478 17.94 17.08 -20.23
C THR A 478 16.53 17.42 -20.67
N LEU A 479 16.20 17.22 -21.96
CA LEU A 479 14.86 17.39 -22.49
C LEU A 479 13.86 16.49 -21.79
N GLN A 480 14.22 15.22 -21.61
CA GLN A 480 13.42 14.21 -20.91
C GLN A 480 13.13 14.62 -19.45
N GLN A 481 14.13 15.11 -18.75
CA GLN A 481 13.98 15.59 -17.36
C GLN A 481 13.09 16.83 -17.27
N GLN A 482 13.27 17.80 -18.17
CA GLN A 482 12.45 19.01 -18.17
C GLN A 482 10.99 18.71 -18.53
N SER A 483 10.75 17.81 -19.48
CA SER A 483 9.39 17.40 -19.85
C SER A 483 8.72 16.62 -18.72
N LEU A 484 9.46 15.78 -17.99
CA LEU A 484 8.96 15.08 -16.82
C LEU A 484 8.59 16.05 -15.69
N LEU A 485 9.46 17.03 -15.42
CA LEU A 485 9.21 18.06 -14.41
C LEU A 485 7.97 18.88 -14.75
N LEU A 486 7.83 19.28 -16.01
CA LEU A 486 6.65 19.98 -16.49
C LEU A 486 5.38 19.11 -16.31
N GLY A 487 5.46 17.84 -16.68
CA GLY A 487 4.37 16.88 -16.48
C GLY A 487 3.97 16.75 -15.01
N ILE A 488 4.93 16.61 -14.10
CA ILE A 488 4.68 16.54 -12.66
C ILE A 488 3.98 17.82 -12.17
N LYS A 489 4.46 19.00 -12.55
CA LYS A 489 3.84 20.28 -12.15
C LYS A 489 2.41 20.43 -12.68
N ILE A 490 2.17 20.03 -13.93
CA ILE A 490 0.82 20.09 -14.51
C ILE A 490 -0.12 19.15 -13.74
N VAL A 491 0.31 17.92 -13.43
CA VAL A 491 -0.52 16.97 -12.65
C VAL A 491 -0.83 17.53 -11.26
N ILE A 492 0.16 18.07 -10.56
CA ILE A 492 -0.04 18.67 -9.23
C ILE A 492 -0.99 19.87 -9.32
N GLY A 493 -0.90 20.68 -10.38
CA GLY A 493 -1.78 21.82 -10.59
C GLY A 493 -3.24 21.44 -10.89
N TYR A 494 -3.49 20.24 -11.43
CA TYR A 494 -4.85 19.73 -11.66
C TYR A 494 -5.45 19.07 -10.39
N LEU A 495 -4.64 18.61 -9.45
CA LEU A 495 -5.08 17.99 -8.19
C LEU A 495 -5.53 19.03 -7.17
#